data_148e42868e94f2bb85794a61f7d1aa36
#
_entry.id   148e42868e94f2bb85794a61f7d1aa36
#
_cell.length_a   1.000
_cell.length_b   1.000
_cell.length_c   1.000
_cell.angle_alpha   90.00
_cell.angle_beta   90.00
_cell.angle_gamma   90.00
#
_symmetry.space_group_name_H-M   'P 1'
#
loop_
_entity.id
_entity.type
_entity.pdbx_description
1 polymer ?
#
loop_
_entity_poly.entity_id
_entity_poly.type
_entity_poly.pdbx_seq_one_letter_code
_entity_poly.pdbx_strand_id
1 'polypeptide(L)'
;KPNITFPESVIPELNEDATLVIDALKNSGLYKNPLGSGKHDITCPWVKQHTDSVDNGAAYFEPSSEYPTGGFKCHHSHGALFHINELKEHLGINADKPEDSQGNTPQALPTALRPVPALDPSHLPDALRDAVVDLADRLQCPSDYLAVAMLSAAGAVVGNKVGIFPYANDESWEVYPALWGGIVGDPGSKKTPSLQSAHKPLQHLESQAWQKYAEDMQAHKQAMLQHEKAVEAWSKNKSSGFKPAPPDEPKRERYIVHDSTYQALGVILADNPRGVLALADELSGLLQSLDTAGQEAARGFYLTGWSGTGGYSFDRIGRGSI
;
A
#
# COMPACT_ATOMS: atom_id res chain seq x y z
N LYS A 1 -15.00 -23.99 -22.90
CA LYS A 1 -14.04 -24.07 -21.76
C LYS A 1 -12.97 -25.07 -22.17
N PRO A 2 -11.68 -24.70 -22.28
CA PRO A 2 -10.63 -25.67 -22.52
C PRO A 2 -10.34 -26.41 -21.21
N ASN A 3 -10.38 -27.72 -21.24
CA ASN A 3 -9.90 -28.60 -20.18
C ASN A 3 -8.36 -28.51 -20.16
N ILE A 4 -7.83 -27.90 -19.09
CA ILE A 4 -6.40 -27.95 -18.78
C ILE A 4 -6.20 -29.18 -17.88
N THR A 5 -5.71 -30.27 -18.45
CA THR A 5 -5.18 -31.41 -17.73
C THR A 5 -3.75 -31.10 -17.33
N PHE A 6 -3.49 -31.03 -16.03
CA PHE A 6 -2.13 -30.99 -15.49
C PHE A 6 -1.53 -32.42 -15.52
N PRO A 7 -0.26 -32.58 -15.88
CA PRO A 7 0.37 -33.90 -15.85
C PRO A 7 0.60 -34.35 -14.41
N GLU A 8 -0.01 -35.49 -14.04
CA GLU A 8 0.33 -36.29 -12.87
C GLU A 8 1.69 -36.97 -13.11
N SER A 9 2.80 -36.38 -12.72
CA SER A 9 4.05 -37.13 -12.53
C SER A 9 5.20 -36.25 -12.03
N VAL A 10 5.20 -35.88 -10.74
CA VAL A 10 6.42 -35.34 -10.05
C VAL A 10 6.41 -35.83 -8.59
N ILE A 11 6.26 -37.13 -8.33
CA ILE A 11 6.32 -37.67 -6.95
C ILE A 11 7.42 -38.74 -6.71
N PRO A 12 8.28 -39.18 -7.64
CA PRO A 12 9.36 -40.11 -7.30
C PRO A 12 10.63 -39.47 -6.72
N GLU A 13 10.94 -38.20 -6.99
CA GLU A 13 12.22 -37.59 -6.57
C GLU A 13 12.25 -37.14 -5.09
N LEU A 14 11.11 -36.92 -4.45
CA LEU A 14 11.03 -36.47 -3.06
C LEU A 14 11.47 -37.51 -2.02
N ASN A 15 11.44 -38.79 -2.33
CA ASN A 15 11.81 -39.88 -1.42
C ASN A 15 13.31 -40.18 -1.38
N GLU A 16 14.06 -39.94 -2.45
CA GLU A 16 15.51 -40.22 -2.49
C GLU A 16 16.28 -39.19 -1.64
N ASP A 17 15.92 -37.94 -1.71
CA ASP A 17 16.59 -36.84 -0.95
C ASP A 17 16.36 -36.99 0.57
N ALA A 18 15.16 -37.42 1.00
CA ALA A 18 14.87 -37.72 2.40
C ALA A 18 15.72 -38.88 2.94
N THR A 19 15.83 -39.95 2.17
CA THR A 19 16.61 -41.13 2.52
C THR A 19 18.10 -40.77 2.67
N LEU A 20 18.63 -39.97 1.76
CA LEU A 20 20.02 -39.51 1.75
C LEU A 20 20.37 -38.72 3.03
N VAL A 21 19.51 -37.79 3.44
CA VAL A 21 19.73 -36.99 4.65
C VAL A 21 19.62 -37.86 5.92
N ILE A 22 18.63 -38.77 5.99
CA ILE A 22 18.47 -39.67 7.15
C ILE A 22 19.66 -40.60 7.30
N ASP A 23 20.15 -41.16 6.22
CA ASP A 23 21.31 -42.08 6.25
C ASP A 23 22.59 -41.30 6.62
N ALA A 24 22.79 -40.10 6.13
CA ALA A 24 23.90 -39.28 6.53
C ALA A 24 23.84 -38.87 8.03
N LEU A 25 22.66 -38.57 8.56
CA LEU A 25 22.44 -38.32 9.97
C LEU A 25 22.76 -39.55 10.83
N LYS A 26 22.39 -40.75 10.38
CA LYS A 26 22.73 -42.02 11.07
C LYS A 26 24.23 -42.26 11.05
N ASN A 27 24.84 -42.12 9.88
CA ASN A 27 26.28 -42.36 9.68
C ASN A 27 27.16 -41.38 10.48
N SER A 28 26.68 -40.13 10.66
CA SER A 28 27.37 -39.11 11.49
C SER A 28 27.07 -39.22 12.97
N GLY A 29 26.20 -40.15 13.42
CA GLY A 29 25.80 -40.30 14.81
C GLY A 29 24.89 -39.19 15.35
N LEU A 30 24.32 -38.38 14.48
CA LEU A 30 23.42 -37.28 14.86
C LEU A 30 21.95 -37.70 14.92
N TYR A 31 21.59 -38.86 14.38
CA TYR A 31 20.21 -39.35 14.40
C TYR A 31 19.84 -39.94 15.76
N LYS A 32 18.66 -39.56 16.29
CA LYS A 32 18.11 -40.14 17.54
C LYS A 32 16.91 -41.03 17.25
N ASN A 33 15.74 -40.47 17.05
CA ASN A 33 14.48 -41.19 16.94
C ASN A 33 13.53 -40.57 15.91
N PRO A 34 12.67 -41.38 15.25
CA PRO A 34 11.57 -40.84 14.47
C PRO A 34 10.48 -40.33 15.41
N LEU A 35 9.91 -39.15 15.10
CA LEU A 35 8.83 -38.53 15.86
C LEU A 35 7.46 -38.65 15.14
N GLY A 36 7.41 -39.33 13.98
CA GLY A 36 6.22 -39.46 13.14
C GLY A 36 6.02 -38.31 12.16
N SER A 37 5.17 -38.54 11.17
CA SER A 37 4.81 -37.54 10.14
C SER A 37 6.01 -36.88 9.43
N GLY A 38 7.06 -37.67 9.11
CA GLY A 38 8.27 -37.15 8.44
C GLY A 38 9.16 -36.26 9.34
N LYS A 39 8.98 -36.31 10.64
CA LYS A 39 9.81 -35.58 11.61
C LYS A 39 10.73 -36.51 12.36
N HIS A 40 11.99 -36.11 12.54
CA HIS A 40 13.03 -36.88 13.21
C HIS A 40 13.72 -36.05 14.28
N ASP A 41 13.90 -36.64 15.47
CA ASP A 41 14.73 -36.06 16.55
C ASP A 41 16.20 -36.32 16.25
N ILE A 42 17.01 -35.28 16.30
CA ILE A 42 18.43 -35.33 16.00
C ILE A 42 19.26 -34.60 17.04
N THR A 43 20.52 -34.94 17.14
CA THR A 43 21.52 -34.12 17.85
C THR A 43 21.81 -32.87 16.99
N CYS A 44 21.76 -31.69 17.58
CA CYS A 44 22.13 -30.47 16.89
C CYS A 44 23.65 -30.49 16.59
N PRO A 45 24.07 -30.36 15.30
CA PRO A 45 25.49 -30.28 14.95
C PRO A 45 26.25 -29.17 15.68
N TRP A 46 25.53 -28.12 16.05
CA TRP A 46 26.06 -26.92 16.71
C TRP A 46 25.73 -26.86 18.21
N VAL A 47 25.60 -28.01 18.87
CA VAL A 47 25.28 -28.09 20.31
C VAL A 47 26.20 -27.28 21.20
N LYS A 48 27.45 -27.11 20.79
CA LYS A 48 28.44 -26.30 21.53
C LYS A 48 28.10 -24.79 21.54
N GLN A 49 27.22 -24.36 20.67
CA GLN A 49 26.73 -22.99 20.60
C GLN A 49 25.38 -22.79 21.33
N HIS A 50 24.84 -23.84 21.97
CA HIS A 50 23.68 -23.70 22.84
C HIS A 50 24.07 -22.96 24.11
N THR A 51 23.18 -22.14 24.64
CA THR A 51 23.40 -21.33 25.85
C THR A 51 23.73 -22.20 27.07
N ASP A 52 23.15 -23.40 27.11
CA ASP A 52 23.35 -24.40 28.21
C ASP A 52 24.19 -25.61 27.79
N SER A 53 24.64 -25.66 26.52
CA SER A 53 25.32 -26.81 25.91
C SER A 53 24.57 -28.13 26.02
N VAL A 54 23.24 -28.08 26.18
CA VAL A 54 22.38 -29.26 26.26
C VAL A 54 21.90 -29.67 24.86
N ASP A 55 21.97 -30.98 24.60
CA ASP A 55 21.53 -31.57 23.34
C ASP A 55 20.03 -31.91 23.38
N ASN A 56 19.18 -30.90 23.18
CA ASN A 56 17.75 -31.07 23.08
C ASN A 56 17.15 -30.09 22.06
N GLY A 57 15.94 -30.38 21.59
CA GLY A 57 15.14 -29.45 20.79
C GLY A 57 15.59 -29.23 19.33
N ALA A 58 16.37 -30.16 18.75
CA ALA A 58 16.70 -30.13 17.33
C ALA A 58 15.95 -31.21 16.54
N ALA A 59 15.39 -30.87 15.37
CA ALA A 59 14.64 -31.76 14.53
C ALA A 59 14.95 -31.57 13.05
N TYR A 60 14.95 -32.68 12.30
CA TYR A 60 14.90 -32.71 10.85
C TYR A 60 13.48 -33.05 10.39
N PHE A 61 13.05 -32.43 9.30
CA PHE A 61 11.75 -32.66 8.63
C PHE A 61 12.00 -33.13 7.21
N GLU A 62 11.37 -34.23 6.82
CA GLU A 62 11.43 -34.72 5.47
C GLU A 62 10.76 -33.74 4.47
N PRO A 63 11.20 -33.75 3.19
CA PRO A 63 10.53 -33.00 2.15
C PRO A 63 9.02 -33.28 2.09
N SER A 64 8.24 -32.22 1.92
CA SER A 64 6.78 -32.26 1.80
C SER A 64 6.28 -31.24 0.79
N SER A 65 4.99 -31.26 0.46
CA SER A 65 4.39 -30.25 -0.41
C SER A 65 4.51 -28.82 0.15
N GLU A 66 4.61 -28.69 1.48
CA GLU A 66 4.77 -27.41 2.16
C GLU A 66 6.24 -26.99 2.30
N TYR A 67 7.15 -27.99 2.37
CA TYR A 67 8.60 -27.82 2.50
C TYR A 67 9.34 -28.70 1.50
N PRO A 68 9.43 -28.30 0.21
CA PRO A 68 9.96 -29.16 -0.86
C PRO A 68 11.40 -29.65 -0.65
N THR A 69 12.23 -28.86 0.04
CA THR A 69 13.65 -29.20 0.32
C THR A 69 13.87 -29.88 1.67
N GLY A 70 12.78 -30.14 2.42
CA GLY A 70 12.85 -30.53 3.81
C GLY A 70 13.15 -29.37 4.75
N GLY A 71 13.31 -29.66 6.04
CA GLY A 71 13.53 -28.64 7.06
C GLY A 71 14.49 -29.07 8.16
N PHE A 72 15.19 -28.13 8.77
CA PHE A 72 15.91 -28.30 10.01
C PHE A 72 15.49 -27.16 10.96
N LYS A 73 15.27 -27.50 12.23
CA LYS A 73 14.94 -26.53 13.26
C LYS A 73 15.63 -26.89 14.57
N CYS A 74 16.30 -25.89 15.15
CA CYS A 74 16.79 -25.93 16.52
C CYS A 74 16.08 -24.84 17.34
N HIS A 75 15.66 -25.16 18.56
CA HIS A 75 14.96 -24.23 19.45
C HIS A 75 15.89 -23.32 20.27
N HIS A 76 17.21 -23.48 20.14
CA HIS A 76 18.20 -22.63 20.82
C HIS A 76 18.50 -21.33 20.05
N SER A 77 19.28 -20.45 20.64
CA SER A 77 19.54 -19.08 20.16
C SER A 77 20.06 -18.96 18.73
N HIS A 78 20.73 -20.01 18.23
CA HIS A 78 21.23 -20.05 16.85
C HIS A 78 20.23 -20.63 15.84
N GLY A 79 19.02 -21.01 16.26
CA GLY A 79 18.02 -21.61 15.38
C GLY A 79 17.55 -20.71 14.23
N ALA A 80 17.80 -19.41 14.32
CA ALA A 80 17.57 -18.47 13.23
C ALA A 80 18.72 -18.38 12.20
N LEU A 81 19.88 -18.97 12.50
CA LEU A 81 21.08 -18.91 11.66
C LEU A 81 21.32 -20.18 10.85
N PHE A 82 20.81 -21.33 11.33
CA PHE A 82 21.05 -22.63 10.70
C PHE A 82 19.73 -23.28 10.26
N HIS A 83 19.64 -23.56 8.99
CA HIS A 83 18.49 -24.15 8.34
C HIS A 83 18.89 -25.46 7.63
N ILE A 84 18.07 -25.97 6.74
CA ILE A 84 18.30 -27.27 6.07
C ILE A 84 19.55 -27.26 5.19
N ASN A 85 19.93 -26.15 4.59
CA ASN A 85 21.10 -26.07 3.72
C ASN A 85 22.39 -26.21 4.53
N GLU A 86 22.48 -25.55 5.68
CA GLU A 86 23.62 -25.65 6.60
C GLU A 86 23.73 -27.06 7.19
N LEU A 87 22.59 -27.72 7.45
CA LEU A 87 22.59 -29.11 7.89
C LEU A 87 23.10 -30.03 6.79
N LYS A 88 22.65 -29.89 5.55
CA LYS A 88 23.11 -30.67 4.39
C LYS A 88 24.63 -30.46 4.15
N GLU A 89 25.10 -29.24 4.23
CA GLU A 89 26.52 -28.91 4.10
C GLU A 89 27.36 -29.56 5.23
N HIS A 90 26.88 -29.52 6.48
CA HIS A 90 27.53 -30.16 7.62
C HIS A 90 27.63 -31.69 7.46
N LEU A 91 26.63 -32.30 6.86
CA LEU A 91 26.57 -33.74 6.58
C LEU A 91 27.40 -34.16 5.35
N GLY A 92 28.02 -33.20 4.65
CA GLY A 92 28.76 -33.45 3.41
C GLY A 92 27.85 -33.84 2.22
N ILE A 93 26.54 -33.60 2.35
CA ILE A 93 25.59 -33.74 1.26
C ILE A 93 25.69 -32.45 0.48
N ASN A 94 26.43 -32.45 -0.61
CA ASN A 94 26.41 -31.37 -1.56
C ASN A 94 24.96 -31.32 -2.10
N ALA A 95 24.19 -30.33 -1.67
CA ALA A 95 23.07 -29.89 -2.48
C ALA A 95 23.69 -29.60 -3.85
N ASP A 96 23.23 -30.31 -4.88
CA ASP A 96 23.56 -29.94 -6.24
C ASP A 96 23.29 -28.44 -6.35
N LYS A 97 24.34 -27.64 -6.25
CA LYS A 97 24.29 -26.30 -6.80
C LYS A 97 23.93 -26.59 -8.25
N PRO A 98 22.79 -26.09 -8.76
CA PRO A 98 22.56 -26.18 -10.18
C PRO A 98 23.88 -25.72 -10.80
N GLU A 99 24.54 -26.62 -11.55
CA GLU A 99 25.69 -26.25 -12.35
C GLU A 99 25.16 -25.13 -13.21
N ASP A 100 25.52 -23.90 -12.82
CA ASP A 100 25.29 -22.71 -13.61
C ASP A 100 26.13 -22.90 -14.87
N SER A 101 25.54 -23.65 -15.82
CA SER A 101 26.10 -23.93 -17.12
C SER A 101 26.20 -22.61 -17.86
N GLN A 102 27.35 -21.99 -17.76
CA GLN A 102 27.85 -20.73 -18.25
C GLN A 102 27.93 -19.69 -17.11
N GLY A 103 29.07 -19.76 -16.39
CA GLY A 103 29.41 -18.84 -15.32
C GLY A 103 29.31 -17.38 -15.75
N ASN A 104 28.17 -16.79 -15.45
CA ASN A 104 28.14 -15.35 -15.34
C ASN A 104 28.95 -15.01 -14.09
N THR A 105 30.17 -14.60 -14.28
CA THR A 105 30.96 -13.88 -13.28
C THR A 105 30.01 -12.89 -12.62
N PRO A 106 29.88 -12.85 -11.26
CA PRO A 106 29.03 -11.88 -10.62
C PRO A 106 29.31 -10.49 -11.19
N GLN A 107 28.40 -9.96 -11.99
CA GLN A 107 28.50 -8.59 -12.46
C GLN A 107 28.23 -7.68 -11.28
N ALA A 108 29.15 -6.75 -11.02
CA ALA A 108 28.87 -5.68 -10.09
C ALA A 108 27.54 -5.03 -10.47
N LEU A 109 26.66 -4.84 -9.50
CA LEU A 109 25.43 -4.09 -9.71
C LEU A 109 25.80 -2.75 -10.36
N PRO A 110 25.07 -2.31 -11.40
CA PRO A 110 25.37 -1.05 -12.04
C PRO A 110 25.35 0.05 -10.97
N THR A 111 26.49 0.72 -10.80
CA THR A 111 26.67 1.79 -9.80
C THR A 111 25.87 3.05 -10.14
N ALA A 112 25.36 3.15 -11.35
CA ALA A 112 24.50 4.24 -11.78
C ALA A 112 23.15 3.70 -12.25
N LEU A 113 22.08 4.35 -11.83
CA LEU A 113 20.76 4.14 -12.40
C LEU A 113 20.80 4.41 -13.90
N ARG A 114 20.10 3.58 -14.69
CA ARG A 114 19.96 3.86 -16.12
C ARG A 114 19.31 5.23 -16.29
N PRO A 115 19.76 6.02 -17.28
CA PRO A 115 19.13 7.31 -17.55
C PRO A 115 17.64 7.07 -17.88
N VAL A 116 16.78 7.83 -17.23
CA VAL A 116 15.34 7.81 -17.50
C VAL A 116 15.11 8.59 -18.80
N PRO A 117 14.37 8.04 -19.78
CA PRO A 117 13.98 8.80 -20.96
C PRO A 117 13.21 10.06 -20.55
N ALA A 118 13.50 11.19 -21.18
CA ALA A 118 12.73 12.40 -20.98
C ALA A 118 11.27 12.20 -21.44
N LEU A 119 10.33 12.79 -20.71
CA LEU A 119 8.92 12.78 -21.10
C LEU A 119 8.76 13.48 -22.45
N ASP A 120 8.15 12.80 -23.43
CA ASP A 120 7.70 13.43 -24.66
C ASP A 120 6.38 14.20 -24.39
N PRO A 121 6.37 15.53 -24.52
CA PRO A 121 5.18 16.33 -24.27
C PRO A 121 3.97 15.94 -25.11
N SER A 122 4.18 15.27 -26.24
CA SER A 122 3.07 14.80 -27.11
C SER A 122 2.18 13.76 -26.44
N HIS A 123 2.67 13.08 -25.41
CA HIS A 123 1.90 12.13 -24.61
C HIS A 123 0.93 12.80 -23.62
N LEU A 124 1.07 14.11 -23.40
CA LEU A 124 0.19 14.86 -22.51
C LEU A 124 -1.09 15.30 -23.22
N PRO A 125 -2.22 15.36 -22.51
CA PRO A 125 -3.42 16.02 -23.00
C PRO A 125 -3.12 17.45 -23.46
N ASP A 126 -3.71 17.87 -24.56
CA ASP A 126 -3.48 19.21 -25.13
C ASP A 126 -3.71 20.33 -24.11
N ALA A 127 -4.72 20.19 -23.27
CA ALA A 127 -5.05 21.16 -22.23
C ALA A 127 -3.93 21.38 -21.16
N LEU A 128 -3.01 20.41 -20.99
CA LEU A 128 -1.95 20.49 -20.00
C LEU A 128 -0.57 20.68 -20.64
N ARG A 129 -0.41 20.29 -21.89
CA ARG A 129 0.90 20.23 -22.59
C ARG A 129 1.65 21.55 -22.53
N ASP A 130 1.03 22.61 -23.01
CA ASP A 130 1.69 23.91 -23.10
C ASP A 130 2.07 24.46 -21.73
N ALA A 131 1.22 24.26 -20.72
CA ALA A 131 1.49 24.68 -19.36
C ALA A 131 2.66 23.88 -18.73
N VAL A 132 2.74 22.59 -18.98
CA VAL A 132 3.85 21.75 -18.51
C VAL A 132 5.16 22.19 -19.14
N VAL A 133 5.18 22.39 -20.47
CA VAL A 133 6.39 22.81 -21.20
C VAL A 133 6.86 24.19 -20.74
N ASP A 134 5.98 25.19 -20.70
CA ASP A 134 6.29 26.52 -20.27
C ASP A 134 6.82 26.58 -18.81
N LEU A 135 6.15 25.88 -17.90
CA LEU A 135 6.59 25.85 -16.50
C LEU A 135 7.92 25.10 -16.33
N ALA A 136 8.12 24.01 -17.07
CA ALA A 136 9.38 23.26 -17.03
C ALA A 136 10.56 24.11 -17.48
N ASP A 137 10.38 24.87 -18.57
CA ASP A 137 11.38 25.80 -19.09
C ASP A 137 11.67 26.93 -18.09
N ARG A 138 10.63 27.58 -17.57
CA ARG A 138 10.80 28.68 -16.60
C ARG A 138 11.44 28.24 -15.30
N LEU A 139 11.11 27.05 -14.79
CA LEU A 139 11.64 26.51 -13.55
C LEU A 139 12.99 25.81 -13.76
N GLN A 140 13.37 25.52 -15.01
CA GLN A 140 14.55 24.72 -15.34
C GLN A 140 14.54 23.39 -14.56
N CYS A 141 13.46 22.64 -14.68
CA CYS A 141 13.25 21.34 -14.03
C CYS A 141 12.74 20.31 -15.05
N PRO A 142 12.84 19.00 -14.74
CA PRO A 142 12.26 17.98 -15.60
C PRO A 142 10.74 18.17 -15.76
N SER A 143 10.26 18.06 -17.00
CA SER A 143 8.83 18.17 -17.33
C SER A 143 7.97 17.10 -16.65
N ASP A 144 8.56 15.94 -16.37
CA ASP A 144 7.94 14.83 -15.64
C ASP A 144 7.35 15.26 -14.29
N TYR A 145 8.05 16.13 -13.55
CA TYR A 145 7.61 16.60 -12.24
C TYR A 145 6.30 17.36 -12.34
N LEU A 146 6.21 18.24 -13.32
CA LEU A 146 5.00 19.04 -13.56
C LEU A 146 3.89 18.19 -14.14
N ALA A 147 4.21 17.28 -15.06
CA ALA A 147 3.25 16.38 -15.69
C ALA A 147 2.53 15.51 -14.66
N VAL A 148 3.28 14.81 -13.79
CA VAL A 148 2.70 13.96 -12.74
C VAL A 148 1.82 14.78 -11.79
N ALA A 149 2.29 15.94 -11.37
CA ALA A 149 1.56 16.81 -10.45
C ALA A 149 0.26 17.35 -11.08
N MET A 150 0.32 17.84 -12.33
CA MET A 150 -0.85 18.36 -13.02
C MET A 150 -1.88 17.27 -13.37
N LEU A 151 -1.43 16.09 -13.81
CA LEU A 151 -2.32 14.95 -14.06
C LEU A 151 -3.03 14.51 -12.78
N SER A 152 -2.31 14.40 -11.66
CA SER A 152 -2.91 14.05 -10.37
C SER A 152 -3.92 15.11 -9.90
N ALA A 153 -3.61 16.39 -10.09
CA ALA A 153 -4.53 17.48 -9.78
C ALA A 153 -5.78 17.45 -10.67
N ALA A 154 -5.61 17.22 -11.97
CA ALA A 154 -6.73 17.09 -12.89
C ALA A 154 -7.61 15.87 -12.55
N GLY A 155 -7.01 14.73 -12.23
CA GLY A 155 -7.72 13.54 -11.75
C GLY A 155 -8.55 13.83 -10.51
N ALA A 156 -8.05 14.58 -9.54
CA ALA A 156 -8.78 14.97 -8.33
C ALA A 156 -9.96 15.92 -8.63
N VAL A 157 -9.85 16.79 -9.63
CA VAL A 157 -10.95 17.68 -10.05
C VAL A 157 -12.03 16.89 -10.76
N VAL A 158 -11.67 15.98 -11.67
CA VAL A 158 -12.61 15.09 -12.36
C VAL A 158 -13.26 14.14 -11.35
N GLY A 159 -12.45 13.55 -10.48
CA GLY A 159 -12.89 12.64 -9.42
C GLY A 159 -13.72 11.47 -9.97
N ASN A 160 -14.74 11.08 -9.24
CA ASN A 160 -15.66 10.00 -9.61
C ASN A 160 -16.86 10.47 -10.48
N LYS A 161 -16.79 11.66 -11.07
CA LYS A 161 -17.88 12.18 -11.92
C LYS A 161 -17.79 11.71 -13.37
N VAL A 162 -16.62 11.28 -13.79
CA VAL A 162 -16.37 10.74 -15.11
C VAL A 162 -15.52 9.48 -14.97
N GLY A 163 -16.05 8.37 -15.45
CA GLY A 163 -15.37 7.10 -15.55
C GLY A 163 -15.27 6.65 -17.01
N ILE A 164 -14.48 5.64 -17.24
CA ILE A 164 -14.37 4.97 -18.53
C ILE A 164 -14.71 3.48 -18.38
N PHE A 165 -15.32 2.92 -19.41
CA PHE A 165 -15.46 1.46 -19.55
C PHE A 165 -14.35 0.98 -20.48
N PRO A 166 -13.32 0.27 -19.96
CA PRO A 166 -12.18 -0.15 -20.77
C PRO A 166 -12.54 -1.14 -21.87
N TYR A 167 -13.62 -1.87 -21.69
CA TYR A 167 -14.11 -2.85 -22.66
C TYR A 167 -15.40 -2.35 -23.32
N ALA A 168 -15.42 -2.31 -24.66
CA ALA A 168 -16.52 -1.79 -25.44
C ALA A 168 -17.87 -2.50 -25.20
N ASN A 169 -17.84 -3.77 -24.78
CA ASN A 169 -19.03 -4.61 -24.60
C ASN A 169 -19.22 -5.07 -23.14
N ASP A 170 -18.57 -4.41 -22.19
CA ASP A 170 -18.65 -4.76 -20.77
C ASP A 170 -18.74 -3.49 -19.92
N GLU A 171 -19.93 -3.20 -19.42
CA GLU A 171 -20.21 -2.07 -18.52
C GLU A 171 -20.07 -2.46 -17.04
N SER A 172 -19.65 -3.69 -16.74
CA SER A 172 -19.48 -4.14 -15.37
C SER A 172 -18.18 -3.64 -14.74
N TRP A 173 -17.22 -3.20 -15.55
CA TRP A 173 -15.95 -2.66 -15.10
C TRP A 173 -15.78 -1.20 -15.50
N GLU A 174 -15.94 -0.34 -14.53
CA GLU A 174 -15.75 1.11 -14.64
C GLU A 174 -14.47 1.55 -13.95
N VAL A 175 -13.70 2.43 -14.56
CA VAL A 175 -12.44 2.98 -14.04
C VAL A 175 -12.53 4.49 -13.91
N TYR A 176 -12.20 5.00 -12.73
CA TYR A 176 -12.15 6.42 -12.41
C TYR A 176 -10.69 6.91 -12.35
N PRO A 177 -10.44 8.22 -12.54
CA PRO A 177 -9.10 8.79 -12.50
C PRO A 177 -8.56 8.96 -11.07
N ALA A 178 -8.56 7.89 -10.29
CA ALA A 178 -7.90 7.81 -8.98
C ALA A 178 -6.38 7.71 -9.18
N LEU A 179 -5.74 8.83 -9.51
CA LEU A 179 -4.34 8.86 -9.90
C LEU A 179 -3.43 8.99 -8.67
N TRP A 180 -2.39 8.16 -8.64
CA TRP A 180 -1.34 8.18 -7.64
C TRP A 180 -0.02 8.53 -8.32
N GLY A 181 0.64 9.56 -7.83
CA GLY A 181 1.90 10.02 -8.40
C GLY A 181 2.94 10.33 -7.33
N GLY A 182 4.21 10.12 -7.66
CA GLY A 182 5.32 10.45 -6.79
C GLY A 182 6.50 10.96 -7.60
N ILE A 183 7.26 11.89 -7.03
CA ILE A 183 8.47 12.44 -7.65
C ILE A 183 9.68 11.97 -6.85
N VAL A 184 10.56 11.22 -7.51
CA VAL A 184 11.85 10.81 -6.98
C VAL A 184 12.95 11.59 -7.69
N GLY A 185 13.85 12.20 -6.94
CA GLY A 185 14.95 12.97 -7.50
C GLY A 185 15.92 13.41 -6.42
N ASP A 186 17.10 13.83 -6.84
CA ASP A 186 18.16 14.28 -5.94
C ASP A 186 17.76 15.51 -5.11
N PRO A 187 18.40 15.74 -3.96
CA PRO A 187 18.26 17.00 -3.24
C PRO A 187 18.58 18.18 -4.15
N GLY A 188 17.77 19.23 -4.09
CA GLY A 188 17.94 20.43 -4.93
C GLY A 188 17.39 20.33 -6.36
N SER A 189 16.83 19.17 -6.79
CA SER A 189 16.26 18.98 -8.14
C SER A 189 14.93 19.71 -8.40
N LYS A 190 14.58 20.68 -7.56
CA LYS A 190 13.39 21.55 -7.70
C LYS A 190 12.04 20.83 -7.62
N LYS A 191 11.96 19.67 -6.94
CA LYS A 191 10.70 18.92 -6.72
C LYS A 191 9.59 19.78 -6.13
N THR A 192 9.84 20.39 -4.98
CA THR A 192 8.85 21.22 -4.26
C THR A 192 8.39 22.44 -5.07
N PRO A 193 9.26 23.25 -5.70
CA PRO A 193 8.82 24.34 -6.57
C PRO A 193 7.96 23.89 -7.74
N SER A 194 8.26 22.71 -8.31
CA SER A 194 7.47 22.12 -9.40
C SER A 194 6.07 21.73 -8.94
N LEU A 195 5.97 21.01 -7.81
CA LEU A 195 4.68 20.66 -7.20
C LEU A 195 3.85 21.89 -6.87
N GLN A 196 4.45 22.90 -6.22
CA GLN A 196 3.75 24.12 -5.87
C GLN A 196 3.22 24.85 -7.10
N SER A 197 4.01 24.94 -8.17
CA SER A 197 3.60 25.59 -9.41
C SER A 197 2.50 24.84 -10.15
N ALA A 198 2.58 23.52 -10.21
CA ALA A 198 1.58 22.66 -10.83
C ALA A 198 0.22 22.70 -10.10
N HIS A 199 0.25 22.86 -8.76
CA HIS A 199 -0.97 22.84 -7.95
C HIS A 199 -1.61 24.23 -7.75
N LYS A 200 -1.02 25.32 -8.25
CA LYS A 200 -1.60 26.69 -8.14
C LYS A 200 -3.07 26.79 -8.59
N PRO A 201 -3.48 26.19 -9.72
CA PRO A 201 -4.89 26.25 -10.12
C PRO A 201 -5.81 25.60 -9.10
N LEU A 202 -5.39 24.46 -8.52
CA LEU A 202 -6.18 23.75 -7.53
C LEU A 202 -6.24 24.50 -6.20
N GLN A 203 -5.14 25.16 -5.80
CA GLN A 203 -5.09 26.04 -4.63
C GLN A 203 -6.02 27.23 -4.79
N HIS A 204 -6.16 27.75 -6.01
CA HIS A 204 -7.11 28.82 -6.29
C HIS A 204 -8.56 28.37 -6.09
N LEU A 205 -8.93 27.19 -6.57
CA LEU A 205 -10.25 26.59 -6.33
C LEU A 205 -10.49 26.36 -4.82
N GLU A 206 -9.52 25.84 -4.09
CA GLU A 206 -9.59 25.66 -2.65
C GLU A 206 -9.84 26.99 -1.93
N SER A 207 -9.17 28.07 -2.36
CA SER A 207 -9.36 29.42 -1.80
C SER A 207 -10.77 29.96 -2.06
N GLN A 208 -11.30 29.80 -3.27
CA GLN A 208 -12.66 30.18 -3.60
C GLN A 208 -13.70 29.41 -2.78
N ALA A 209 -13.50 28.10 -2.66
CA ALA A 209 -14.38 27.23 -1.85
C ALA A 209 -14.35 27.64 -0.36
N TRP A 210 -13.19 28.06 0.16
CA TRP A 210 -13.08 28.56 1.52
C TRP A 210 -13.84 29.88 1.73
N GLN A 211 -13.74 30.84 0.79
CA GLN A 211 -14.47 32.09 0.86
C GLN A 211 -15.98 31.86 0.85
N LYS A 212 -16.44 31.02 -0.06
CA LYS A 212 -17.86 30.65 -0.14
C LYS A 212 -18.35 30.01 1.17
N TYR A 213 -17.58 29.06 1.72
CA TYR A 213 -17.93 28.43 2.99
C TYR A 213 -18.02 29.44 4.14
N ALA A 214 -17.12 30.43 4.19
CA ALA A 214 -17.15 31.49 5.20
C ALA A 214 -18.43 32.34 5.09
N GLU A 215 -18.86 32.68 3.88
CA GLU A 215 -20.13 33.39 3.62
C GLU A 215 -21.34 32.53 4.02
N ASP A 216 -21.39 31.28 3.60
CA ASP A 216 -22.45 30.33 3.94
C ASP A 216 -22.57 30.12 5.45
N MET A 217 -21.43 30.05 6.17
CA MET A 217 -21.42 29.94 7.63
C MET A 217 -21.95 31.20 8.33
N GLN A 218 -21.72 32.41 7.76
CA GLN A 218 -22.34 33.61 8.28
C GLN A 218 -23.87 33.60 8.10
N ALA A 219 -24.33 33.20 6.91
CA ALA A 219 -25.75 33.06 6.62
C ALA A 219 -26.41 32.02 7.54
N HIS A 220 -25.75 30.87 7.75
CA HIS A 220 -26.20 29.83 8.65
C HIS A 220 -26.33 30.32 10.09
N LYS A 221 -25.36 31.08 10.62
CA LYS A 221 -25.45 31.67 11.96
C LYS A 221 -26.68 32.57 12.10
N GLN A 222 -27.00 33.39 11.09
CA GLN A 222 -28.19 34.24 11.09
C GLN A 222 -29.47 33.39 11.03
N ALA A 223 -29.49 32.34 10.19
CA ALA A 223 -30.62 31.41 10.11
C ALA A 223 -30.85 30.66 11.43
N MET A 224 -29.80 30.27 12.12
CA MET A 224 -29.89 29.63 13.45
C MET A 224 -30.51 30.56 14.50
N LEU A 225 -30.13 31.86 14.53
CA LEU A 225 -30.75 32.86 15.43
C LEU A 225 -32.25 33.04 15.13
N GLN A 226 -32.64 33.01 13.85
CA GLN A 226 -34.05 33.06 13.45
C GLN A 226 -34.80 31.78 13.86
N HIS A 227 -34.18 30.62 13.67
CA HIS A 227 -34.72 29.33 14.08
C HIS A 227 -34.97 29.27 15.60
N GLU A 228 -33.99 29.73 16.41
CA GLU A 228 -34.17 29.77 17.87
C GLU A 228 -35.39 30.60 18.29
N LYS A 229 -35.57 31.79 17.68
CA LYS A 229 -36.76 32.64 17.91
C LYS A 229 -38.05 31.94 17.47
N ALA A 230 -38.04 31.24 16.34
CA ALA A 230 -39.18 30.48 15.83
C ALA A 230 -39.54 29.30 16.75
N VAL A 231 -38.55 28.58 17.27
CA VAL A 231 -38.74 27.49 18.25
C VAL A 231 -39.30 28.05 19.59
N GLU A 232 -38.80 29.20 20.04
CA GLU A 232 -39.31 29.85 21.25
C GLU A 232 -40.78 30.27 21.06
N ALA A 233 -41.15 30.90 19.93
CA ALA A 233 -42.52 31.28 19.61
C ALA A 233 -43.43 30.05 19.50
N TRP A 234 -43.00 28.99 18.88
CA TRP A 234 -43.73 27.73 18.77
C TRP A 234 -43.97 27.11 20.16
N SER A 235 -42.96 27.13 21.04
CA SER A 235 -43.07 26.59 22.40
C SER A 235 -44.10 27.37 23.28
N LYS A 236 -44.20 28.70 23.09
CA LYS A 236 -45.14 29.57 23.83
C LYS A 236 -46.58 29.39 23.38
N ASN A 237 -46.80 29.16 22.07
CA ASN A 237 -48.17 29.12 21.52
C ASN A 237 -48.84 27.75 21.56
N LYS A 238 -48.14 26.66 21.91
CA LYS A 238 -48.61 25.25 21.91
C LYS A 238 -49.62 24.89 20.80
N SER A 239 -49.67 25.69 19.75
CA SER A 239 -50.64 25.60 18.67
C SER A 239 -50.17 24.58 17.62
N SER A 240 -51.13 23.89 17.05
CA SER A 240 -51.06 22.86 16.04
C SER A 240 -50.08 23.18 14.92
N GLY A 241 -48.86 22.69 15.03
CA GLY A 241 -47.81 22.83 13.97
C GLY A 241 -46.59 22.00 14.30
N PHE A 242 -45.85 21.60 13.27
CA PHE A 242 -44.58 20.91 13.46
C PHE A 242 -43.55 21.87 14.06
N LYS A 243 -42.68 21.35 14.93
CA LYS A 243 -41.53 22.08 15.44
C LYS A 243 -40.69 22.52 14.26
N PRO A 244 -40.26 23.80 14.17
CA PRO A 244 -39.37 24.23 13.13
C PRO A 244 -38.11 23.37 13.06
N ALA A 245 -37.72 22.92 11.88
CA ALA A 245 -36.45 22.21 11.67
C ALA A 245 -35.25 23.16 11.68
N PRO A 246 -34.13 22.79 12.26
CA PRO A 246 -32.92 23.61 12.17
C PRO A 246 -32.44 23.73 10.73
N PRO A 247 -31.81 24.85 10.35
CA PRO A 247 -31.15 24.97 9.05
C PRO A 247 -29.98 24.00 8.95
N ASP A 248 -29.77 23.47 7.75
CA ASP A 248 -28.65 22.58 7.46
C ASP A 248 -27.31 23.30 7.63
N GLU A 249 -26.34 22.66 8.26
CA GLU A 249 -25.00 23.18 8.41
C GLU A 249 -24.27 23.13 7.06
N PRO A 250 -23.64 24.25 6.61
CA PRO A 250 -22.88 24.26 5.38
C PRO A 250 -21.70 23.30 5.42
N LYS A 251 -21.52 22.54 4.34
CA LYS A 251 -20.36 21.66 4.18
C LYS A 251 -19.25 22.37 3.42
N ARG A 252 -18.02 22.20 3.90
CA ARG A 252 -16.86 22.79 3.24
C ARG A 252 -16.47 21.96 2.02
N GLU A 253 -16.54 22.53 0.84
CA GLU A 253 -15.94 21.94 -0.36
C GLU A 253 -14.42 22.01 -0.26
N ARG A 254 -13.75 20.86 -0.52
CA ARG A 254 -12.30 20.74 -0.45
C ARG A 254 -11.74 20.13 -1.72
N TYR A 255 -10.57 20.58 -2.09
CA TYR A 255 -9.81 20.10 -3.24
C TYR A 255 -8.49 19.48 -2.83
N ILE A 256 -7.85 19.98 -1.75
CA ILE A 256 -6.53 19.57 -1.30
C ILE A 256 -6.56 19.23 0.19
N VAL A 257 -5.87 18.15 0.55
CA VAL A 257 -5.58 17.75 1.92
C VAL A 257 -4.10 17.47 2.03
N HIS A 258 -3.39 18.10 2.97
CA HIS A 258 -1.96 17.89 3.17
C HIS A 258 -1.69 16.84 4.25
N ASP A 259 -2.02 17.14 5.48
CA ASP A 259 -1.83 16.25 6.61
C ASP A 259 -3.17 15.94 7.27
N SER A 260 -3.50 14.64 7.33
CA SER A 260 -4.72 14.18 7.97
C SER A 260 -4.58 12.73 8.41
N THR A 261 -5.20 12.41 9.55
CA THR A 261 -5.41 11.00 9.88
C THR A 261 -6.38 10.38 8.85
N TYR A 262 -6.29 9.08 8.62
CA TYR A 262 -7.19 8.40 7.68
C TYR A 262 -8.67 8.53 8.08
N GLN A 263 -8.97 8.66 9.40
CA GLN A 263 -10.33 8.92 9.88
C GLN A 263 -10.82 10.33 9.50
N ALA A 264 -9.96 11.35 9.67
CA ALA A 264 -10.30 12.70 9.26
C ALA A 264 -10.46 12.80 7.74
N LEU A 265 -9.62 12.10 6.98
CA LEU A 265 -9.75 12.02 5.54
C LEU A 265 -11.06 11.33 5.12
N GLY A 266 -11.49 10.29 5.84
CA GLY A 266 -12.80 9.64 5.61
C GLY A 266 -13.97 10.60 5.79
N VAL A 267 -13.97 11.42 6.85
CA VAL A 267 -14.99 12.48 7.06
C VAL A 267 -14.96 13.50 5.92
N ILE A 268 -13.77 13.96 5.53
CA ILE A 268 -13.61 14.90 4.41
C ILE A 268 -14.18 14.31 3.12
N LEU A 269 -13.92 13.04 2.83
CA LEU A 269 -14.42 12.36 1.63
C LEU A 269 -15.95 12.18 1.66
N ALA A 270 -16.54 11.91 2.84
CA ALA A 270 -18.00 11.84 2.98
C ALA A 270 -18.67 13.19 2.66
N ASP A 271 -18.05 14.31 3.01
CA ASP A 271 -18.53 15.65 2.65
C ASP A 271 -18.15 16.07 1.23
N ASN A 272 -17.13 15.42 0.65
CA ASN A 272 -16.60 15.70 -0.69
C ASN A 272 -16.62 14.43 -1.56
N PRO A 273 -17.81 13.96 -1.97
CA PRO A 273 -17.96 12.66 -2.66
C PRO A 273 -17.28 12.62 -4.03
N ARG A 274 -16.87 13.75 -4.59
CA ARG A 274 -16.04 13.81 -5.80
C ARG A 274 -14.64 13.29 -5.56
N GLY A 275 -14.13 13.45 -4.35
CA GLY A 275 -12.74 13.16 -3.97
C GLY A 275 -11.93 14.43 -3.73
N VAL A 276 -10.70 14.23 -3.28
CA VAL A 276 -9.72 15.31 -2.98
C VAL A 276 -8.32 14.86 -3.40
N LEU A 277 -7.43 15.81 -3.65
CA LEU A 277 -6.00 15.54 -3.80
C LEU A 277 -5.35 15.47 -2.41
N ALA A 278 -4.88 14.30 -2.00
CA ALA A 278 -4.07 14.14 -0.81
C ALA A 278 -2.59 14.32 -1.17
N LEU A 279 -1.93 15.31 -0.57
CA LEU A 279 -0.53 15.64 -0.80
C LEU A 279 0.30 15.26 0.43
N ALA A 280 1.34 14.47 0.22
CA ALA A 280 2.38 14.20 1.20
C ALA A 280 3.71 14.77 0.69
N ASP A 281 4.37 15.60 1.49
CA ASP A 281 5.67 16.17 1.14
C ASP A 281 6.75 15.08 1.08
N GLU A 282 6.67 14.10 1.97
CA GLU A 282 7.61 12.98 2.05
C GLU A 282 6.86 11.64 2.00
N LEU A 283 7.13 10.87 0.94
CA LEU A 283 6.58 9.52 0.79
C LEU A 283 7.02 8.59 1.94
N SER A 284 8.27 8.75 2.40
CA SER A 284 8.82 7.98 3.51
C SER A 284 8.01 8.14 4.79
N GLY A 285 7.60 9.36 5.12
CA GLY A 285 6.76 9.65 6.28
C GLY A 285 5.38 9.00 6.18
N LEU A 286 4.76 9.06 5.01
CA LEU A 286 3.48 8.38 4.74
C LEU A 286 3.63 6.86 4.92
N LEU A 287 4.61 6.23 4.29
CA LEU A 287 4.82 4.79 4.38
C LEU A 287 5.11 4.33 5.81
N GLN A 288 5.97 5.04 6.55
CA GLN A 288 6.23 4.76 7.95
C GLN A 288 4.98 4.87 8.82
N SER A 289 4.11 5.84 8.55
CA SER A 289 2.86 5.98 9.28
C SER A 289 1.91 4.80 9.06
N LEU A 290 1.91 4.21 7.86
CA LEU A 290 1.09 3.05 7.52
C LEU A 290 1.63 1.73 8.09
N ASP A 291 2.95 1.65 8.35
CA ASP A 291 3.61 0.47 8.91
C ASP A 291 3.71 0.52 10.46
N THR A 292 3.23 1.59 11.08
CA THR A 292 3.21 1.70 12.54
C THR A 292 2.18 0.74 13.13
N ALA A 293 2.55 0.01 14.19
CA ALA A 293 1.66 -0.90 14.89
C ALA A 293 0.37 -0.19 15.35
N GLY A 294 -0.78 -0.79 15.08
CA GLY A 294 -2.09 -0.20 15.35
C GLY A 294 -2.65 0.69 14.23
N GLN A 295 -1.93 0.82 13.11
CA GLN A 295 -2.36 1.59 11.93
C GLN A 295 -2.76 0.69 10.73
N GLU A 296 -3.03 -0.60 10.97
CA GLU A 296 -3.42 -1.56 9.92
C GLU A 296 -4.69 -1.10 9.18
N ALA A 297 -5.61 -0.45 9.90
CA ALA A 297 -6.82 0.13 9.31
C ALA A 297 -6.52 1.30 8.36
N ALA A 298 -5.47 2.09 8.62
CA ALA A 298 -5.03 3.15 7.73
C ALA A 298 -4.55 2.57 6.39
N ARG A 299 -3.74 1.52 6.44
CA ARG A 299 -3.28 0.83 5.24
C ARG A 299 -4.45 0.27 4.42
N GLY A 300 -5.42 -0.37 5.06
CA GLY A 300 -6.64 -0.86 4.41
C GLY A 300 -7.44 0.25 3.73
N PHE A 301 -7.57 1.39 4.39
CA PHE A 301 -8.23 2.57 3.85
C PHE A 301 -7.56 3.09 2.57
N TYR A 302 -6.24 3.27 2.57
CA TYR A 302 -5.49 3.73 1.39
C TYR A 302 -5.51 2.70 0.25
N LEU A 303 -5.45 1.39 0.54
CA LEU A 303 -5.56 0.34 -0.46
C LEU A 303 -6.96 0.33 -1.12
N THR A 304 -8.03 0.56 -0.35
CA THR A 304 -9.38 0.73 -0.91
C THR A 304 -9.46 1.97 -1.78
N GLY A 305 -8.87 3.08 -1.34
CA GLY A 305 -8.80 4.33 -2.11
C GLY A 305 -8.00 4.22 -3.41
N TRP A 306 -7.08 3.24 -3.51
CA TRP A 306 -6.29 3.01 -4.72
C TRP A 306 -7.16 2.68 -5.93
N SER A 307 -8.18 1.85 -5.75
CA SER A 307 -9.09 1.46 -6.84
C SER A 307 -10.08 2.57 -7.22
N GLY A 308 -10.35 3.51 -6.30
CA GLY A 308 -11.32 4.59 -6.51
C GLY A 308 -12.79 4.16 -6.60
N THR A 309 -13.08 2.86 -6.52
CA THR A 309 -14.44 2.27 -6.67
C THR A 309 -14.99 1.66 -5.39
N GLY A 310 -14.12 1.34 -4.42
CA GLY A 310 -14.50 0.70 -3.17
C GLY A 310 -15.06 1.67 -2.14
N GLY A 311 -16.14 1.30 -1.45
CA GLY A 311 -16.59 1.99 -0.25
C GLY A 311 -15.76 1.59 0.97
N TYR A 312 -15.55 2.50 1.90
CA TYR A 312 -14.91 2.24 3.18
C TYR A 312 -15.76 2.83 4.30
N SER A 313 -16.18 2.01 5.27
CA SER A 313 -16.99 2.46 6.40
C SER A 313 -16.19 2.44 7.70
N PHE A 314 -16.43 3.44 8.55
CA PHE A 314 -15.87 3.51 9.89
C PHE A 314 -16.99 3.33 10.91
N ASP A 315 -17.00 2.19 11.60
CA ASP A 315 -17.94 1.93 12.69
C ASP A 315 -17.20 2.07 14.03
N ARG A 316 -17.39 3.19 14.71
CA ARG A 316 -16.78 3.44 16.03
C ARG A 316 -17.80 3.86 17.05
N ILE A 317 -17.71 3.26 18.25
CA ILE A 317 -18.50 3.64 19.43
C ILE A 317 -18.20 5.12 19.75
N GLY A 318 -19.19 6.00 19.61
CA GLY A 318 -19.11 7.41 19.99
C GLY A 318 -19.09 8.44 18.83
N ARG A 319 -18.98 8.02 17.56
CA ARG A 319 -19.02 8.94 16.40
C ARG A 319 -20.09 8.60 15.36
N GLY A 320 -20.82 7.50 15.53
CA GLY A 320 -21.71 6.99 14.48
C GLY A 320 -20.95 6.33 13.32
N SER A 321 -21.70 5.85 12.35
CA SER A 321 -21.17 5.29 11.09
C SER A 321 -20.89 6.41 10.10
N ILE A 322 -19.74 6.44 9.48
CA ILE A 322 -19.33 7.37 8.41
C ILE A 322 -19.00 6.57 7.16
#